data_338d8686dc09a9d32bfe1a1de17cbc14
#
_entry.id   338d8686dc09a9d32bfe1a1de17cbc14
#
_cell.length_a   1.000
_cell.length_b   1.000
_cell.length_c   1.000
_cell.angle_alpha   90.00
_cell.angle_beta   90.00
_cell.angle_gamma   90.00
#
_symmetry.space_group_name_H-M   'P 1'
#
loop_
_entity.id
_entity.type
_entity.pdbx_description
1 polymer ?
#
loop_
_entity_poly.entity_id
_entity_poly.type
_entity_poly.pdbx_seq_one_letter_code
_entity_poly.pdbx_strand_id
1 'polypeptide(L)'
;AEVDRVLTATGSRWGQLDTIGEQEHRGIARRMYKAYPDLFAEGTVRAVSSYSPRSIMSMYSFTHELAQQSSAISVETASGRQFNTLVRNFDIDEEYKAYRNDTAYAGAYGRYLAQNLTVEPLLRLVGENYELDYETISDLALAEYYVAAGMNAMGLEFDASKYFTLEEYKRLWSIFNFRQYLLY
;
A
#
# COMPACT_ATOMS: atom_id res chain seq x y z
N ALA A 1 -18.63 13.37 -2.94
CA ALA A 1 -19.30 12.10 -2.60
C ALA A 1 -18.28 10.98 -2.33
N GLU A 2 -17.56 10.45 -3.35
CA GLU A 2 -16.67 9.30 -3.13
C GLU A 2 -15.45 9.67 -2.28
N VAL A 3 -14.82 10.81 -2.53
CA VAL A 3 -13.72 11.34 -1.70
C VAL A 3 -14.16 11.52 -0.24
N ASP A 4 -15.36 11.99 0.00
CA ASP A 4 -15.88 12.16 1.37
C ASP A 4 -16.07 10.81 2.07
N ARG A 5 -16.45 9.76 1.35
CA ARG A 5 -16.53 8.39 1.89
C ARG A 5 -15.17 7.90 2.34
N VAL A 6 -14.12 8.13 1.52
CA VAL A 6 -12.74 7.77 1.85
C VAL A 6 -12.24 8.56 3.06
N LEU A 7 -12.44 9.89 3.07
CA LEU A 7 -12.06 10.74 4.19
C LEU A 7 -12.73 10.31 5.50
N THR A 8 -14.00 9.95 5.44
CA THR A 8 -14.76 9.44 6.60
C THR A 8 -14.21 8.09 7.06
N ALA A 9 -13.97 7.16 6.14
CA ALA A 9 -13.47 5.82 6.46
C ALA A 9 -12.05 5.86 7.06
N THR A 10 -11.18 6.73 6.55
CA THR A 10 -9.82 6.88 7.06
C THR A 10 -9.75 7.61 8.40
N GLY A 11 -10.74 8.45 8.72
CA GLY A 11 -10.80 9.22 9.96
C GLY A 11 -9.52 10.02 10.22
N SER A 12 -8.89 10.57 9.17
CA SER A 12 -7.60 11.27 9.21
C SER A 12 -6.40 10.41 9.67
N ARG A 13 -6.54 9.08 9.68
CA ARG A 13 -5.48 8.12 10.07
C ARG A 13 -4.64 7.67 8.86
N TRP A 14 -4.22 8.61 8.05
CA TRP A 14 -3.42 8.34 6.86
C TRP A 14 -2.15 7.55 7.17
N GLY A 15 -1.89 6.51 6.38
CA GLY A 15 -0.72 5.65 6.55
C GLY A 15 -0.79 4.70 7.75
N GLN A 16 -1.92 4.60 8.43
CA GLN A 16 -2.17 3.56 9.42
C GLN A 16 -2.85 2.34 8.78
N LEU A 17 -2.76 1.20 9.46
CA LEU A 17 -3.52 0.02 9.10
C LEU A 17 -4.98 0.24 9.52
N ASP A 18 -5.93 -0.11 8.67
CA ASP A 18 -7.34 -0.09 9.00
C ASP A 18 -7.80 -1.43 9.61
N THR A 19 -9.05 -1.47 10.04
CA THR A 19 -9.64 -2.67 10.66
C THR A 19 -9.67 -3.87 9.71
N ILE A 20 -9.84 -3.65 8.41
CA ILE A 20 -9.82 -4.73 7.41
C ILE A 20 -8.41 -5.28 7.26
N GLY A 21 -7.40 -4.42 7.17
CA GLY A 21 -6.01 -4.84 7.13
C GLY A 21 -5.58 -5.62 8.38
N GLU A 22 -6.06 -5.24 9.58
CA GLU A 22 -5.86 -6.04 10.79
C GLU A 22 -6.48 -7.44 10.66
N GLN A 23 -7.71 -7.53 10.15
CA GLN A 23 -8.40 -8.81 9.95
C GLN A 23 -7.70 -9.67 8.90
N GLU A 24 -7.15 -9.06 7.84
CA GLU A 24 -6.36 -9.77 6.83
C GLU A 24 -5.10 -10.39 7.45
N HIS A 25 -4.35 -9.65 8.26
CA HIS A 25 -3.18 -10.16 8.98
C HIS A 25 -3.53 -11.31 9.92
N ARG A 26 -4.63 -11.22 10.65
CA ARG A 26 -5.15 -12.34 11.46
C ARG A 26 -5.52 -13.54 10.59
N GLY A 27 -6.18 -13.30 9.46
CA GLY A 27 -6.49 -14.34 8.48
C GLY A 27 -5.25 -15.06 7.92
N ILE A 28 -4.18 -14.30 7.66
CA ILE A 28 -2.88 -14.85 7.23
C ILE A 28 -2.30 -15.76 8.33
N ALA A 29 -2.29 -15.31 9.58
CA ALA A 29 -1.78 -16.09 10.71
C ALA A 29 -2.51 -17.44 10.84
N ARG A 30 -3.86 -17.44 10.79
CA ARG A 30 -4.67 -18.67 10.84
C ARG A 30 -4.33 -19.62 9.69
N ARG A 31 -4.19 -19.10 8.46
CA ARG A 31 -3.85 -19.93 7.29
C ARG A 31 -2.44 -20.49 7.39
N MET A 32 -1.47 -19.71 7.86
CA MET A 32 -0.10 -20.19 8.06
C MET A 32 -0.03 -21.27 9.13
N TYR A 33 -0.67 -21.08 10.27
CA TYR A 33 -0.75 -22.09 11.31
C TYR A 33 -1.33 -23.40 10.79
N LYS A 34 -2.41 -23.32 10.01
CA LYS A 34 -3.06 -24.51 9.42
C LYS A 34 -2.19 -25.18 8.34
N ALA A 35 -1.46 -24.39 7.55
CA ALA A 35 -0.65 -24.90 6.46
C ALA A 35 0.68 -25.52 6.94
N TYR A 36 1.20 -25.07 8.07
CA TYR A 36 2.50 -25.47 8.60
C TYR A 36 2.41 -25.86 10.09
N PRO A 37 1.60 -26.87 10.45
CA PRO A 37 1.34 -27.22 11.85
C PRO A 37 2.61 -27.61 12.59
N ASP A 38 3.54 -28.31 11.96
CA ASP A 38 4.79 -28.74 12.59
C ASP A 38 5.72 -27.56 12.92
N LEU A 39 5.68 -26.50 12.12
CA LEU A 39 6.46 -25.27 12.37
C LEU A 39 5.97 -24.52 13.62
N PHE A 40 4.68 -24.63 13.92
CA PHE A 40 4.01 -23.95 15.02
C PHE A 40 3.56 -24.90 16.12
N ALA A 41 4.11 -26.10 16.19
CA ALA A 41 3.75 -27.09 17.20
C ALA A 41 4.15 -26.61 18.61
N GLU A 42 5.37 -26.06 18.73
CA GLU A 42 5.94 -25.54 19.97
C GLU A 42 7.06 -24.54 19.70
N GLY A 43 7.48 -23.79 20.70
CA GLY A 43 8.66 -22.93 20.64
C GLY A 43 8.34 -21.44 20.67
N THR A 44 9.31 -20.63 20.22
CA THR A 44 9.22 -19.17 20.29
C THR A 44 9.19 -18.57 18.89
N VAL A 45 8.15 -17.79 18.59
CA VAL A 45 8.04 -16.95 17.42
C VAL A 45 8.56 -15.57 17.76
N ARG A 46 9.63 -15.15 17.09
CA ARG A 46 10.17 -13.79 17.22
C ARG A 46 9.72 -12.94 16.04
N ALA A 47 9.00 -11.87 16.32
CA ALA A 47 8.51 -10.94 15.33
C ALA A 47 9.10 -9.55 15.55
N VAL A 48 9.61 -8.97 14.47
CA VAL A 48 10.14 -7.60 14.50
C VAL A 48 9.44 -6.74 13.46
N SER A 49 9.24 -5.47 13.79
CA SER A 49 8.72 -4.48 12.86
C SER A 49 9.54 -3.20 12.85
N SER A 50 9.35 -2.40 11.81
CA SER A 50 9.80 -1.01 11.82
C SER A 50 9.03 -0.20 12.87
N TYR A 51 9.50 1.03 13.11
CA TYR A 51 8.84 1.97 14.02
C TYR A 51 7.51 2.55 13.47
N SER A 52 7.14 2.22 12.23
CA SER A 52 5.89 2.72 11.63
C SER A 52 4.66 2.12 12.30
N PRO A 53 3.66 2.94 12.72
CA PRO A 53 2.46 2.44 13.37
C PRO A 53 1.76 1.33 12.59
N ARG A 54 1.61 1.45 11.26
CA ARG A 54 1.00 0.39 10.43
C ARG A 54 1.76 -0.93 10.50
N SER A 55 3.11 -0.88 10.51
CA SER A 55 3.94 -2.10 10.58
C SER A 55 3.85 -2.75 11.95
N ILE A 56 3.81 -1.95 13.02
CA ILE A 56 3.60 -2.43 14.39
C ILE A 56 2.23 -3.10 14.50
N MET A 57 1.17 -2.47 13.99
CA MET A 57 -0.18 -3.05 14.01
C MET A 57 -0.28 -4.33 13.18
N SER A 58 0.36 -4.38 12.01
CA SER A 58 0.44 -5.61 11.19
C SER A 58 1.10 -6.75 11.96
N MET A 59 2.25 -6.47 12.58
CA MET A 59 2.97 -7.44 13.42
C MET A 59 2.08 -7.94 14.57
N TYR A 60 1.48 -7.04 15.33
CA TYR A 60 0.64 -7.44 16.46
C TYR A 60 -0.62 -8.18 16.04
N SER A 61 -1.29 -7.77 14.96
CA SER A 61 -2.48 -8.47 14.46
C SER A 61 -2.16 -9.90 14.07
N PHE A 62 -1.02 -10.12 13.39
CA PHE A 62 -0.55 -11.45 13.02
C PHE A 62 -0.16 -12.30 14.24
N THR A 63 0.72 -11.77 15.09
CA THR A 63 1.29 -12.52 16.21
C THR A 63 0.28 -12.80 17.31
N HIS A 64 -0.64 -11.87 17.58
CA HIS A 64 -1.73 -12.08 18.53
C HIS A 64 -2.64 -13.22 18.08
N GLU A 65 -3.03 -13.24 16.81
CA GLU A 65 -3.83 -14.34 16.27
C GLU A 65 -3.09 -15.66 16.32
N LEU A 66 -1.80 -15.67 15.97
CA LEU A 66 -0.98 -16.89 16.01
C LEU A 66 -0.91 -17.46 17.43
N ALA A 67 -0.71 -16.62 18.46
CA ALA A 67 -0.70 -17.03 19.85
C ALA A 67 -2.05 -17.62 20.32
N GLN A 68 -3.16 -17.21 19.69
CA GLN A 68 -4.49 -17.78 19.98
C GLN A 68 -4.70 -19.18 19.36
N GLN A 69 -3.92 -19.54 18.33
CA GLN A 69 -4.04 -20.86 17.69
C GLN A 69 -3.40 -21.97 18.52
N SER A 70 -2.37 -21.67 19.33
CA SER A 70 -1.71 -22.67 20.18
C SER A 70 -1.12 -22.04 21.43
N SER A 71 -1.42 -22.65 22.59
CA SER A 71 -0.81 -22.29 23.87
C SER A 71 0.64 -22.77 24.01
N ALA A 72 1.14 -23.61 23.11
CA ALA A 72 2.51 -24.10 23.09
C ALA A 72 3.48 -23.11 22.41
N ILE A 73 2.95 -22.07 21.77
CA ILE A 73 3.76 -21.02 21.11
C ILE A 73 3.95 -19.85 22.06
N SER A 74 5.21 -19.49 22.33
CA SER A 74 5.58 -18.21 22.93
C SER A 74 5.82 -17.17 21.84
N VAL A 75 5.38 -15.93 22.04
CA VAL A 75 5.56 -14.84 21.07
C VAL A 75 6.36 -13.70 21.69
N GLU A 76 7.47 -13.38 21.08
CA GLU A 76 8.30 -12.22 21.42
C GLU A 76 8.18 -11.18 20.28
N THR A 77 7.81 -9.95 20.63
CA THR A 77 7.68 -8.86 19.66
C THR A 77 8.60 -7.72 19.99
N ALA A 78 9.18 -7.12 18.98
CA ALA A 78 9.98 -5.90 19.12
C ALA A 78 9.79 -4.98 17.91
N SER A 79 9.90 -3.68 18.14
CA SER A 79 9.82 -2.67 17.08
C SER A 79 10.80 -1.53 17.34
N GLY A 80 11.18 -0.83 16.29
CA GLY A 80 12.02 0.35 16.44
C GLY A 80 13.05 0.52 15.32
N ARG A 81 13.78 1.64 15.38
CA ARG A 81 14.79 2.01 14.36
C ARG A 81 15.98 1.05 14.32
N GLN A 82 16.28 0.38 15.43
CA GLN A 82 17.36 -0.63 15.51
C GLN A 82 17.13 -1.81 14.56
N PHE A 83 15.90 -2.03 14.09
CA PHE A 83 15.58 -3.09 13.14
C PHE A 83 15.58 -2.63 11.67
N ASN A 84 15.95 -1.37 11.39
CA ASN A 84 15.92 -0.86 10.02
C ASN A 84 16.81 -1.66 9.06
N THR A 85 17.93 -2.19 9.52
CA THR A 85 18.80 -3.07 8.72
C THR A 85 18.07 -4.34 8.22
N LEU A 86 17.05 -4.80 8.93
CA LEU A 86 16.28 -5.98 8.58
C LEU A 86 15.02 -5.68 7.79
N VAL A 87 14.31 -4.59 8.16
CA VAL A 87 12.94 -4.33 7.67
C VAL A 87 12.80 -3.04 6.87
N ARG A 88 13.84 -2.20 6.83
CA ARG A 88 13.88 -0.93 6.10
C ARG A 88 15.29 -0.60 5.62
N ASN A 89 16.00 -1.56 5.03
CA ASN A 89 17.35 -1.37 4.50
C ASN A 89 17.42 -0.19 3.50
N PHE A 90 16.39 0.03 2.72
CA PHE A 90 16.28 1.15 1.78
C PHE A 90 16.38 2.54 2.44
N ASP A 91 16.17 2.67 3.77
CA ASP A 91 16.37 3.93 4.50
C ASP A 91 17.84 4.21 4.81
N ILE A 92 18.70 3.18 4.78
CA ILE A 92 20.10 3.26 5.22
C ILE A 92 21.10 2.91 4.11
N ASP A 93 20.66 2.25 3.06
CA ASP A 93 21.48 1.85 1.92
C ASP A 93 21.80 3.08 1.06
N GLU A 94 23.09 3.46 0.99
CA GLU A 94 23.54 4.65 0.27
C GLU A 94 23.50 4.46 -1.25
N GLU A 95 23.70 3.25 -1.76
CA GLU A 95 23.59 2.96 -3.19
C GLU A 95 22.14 3.08 -3.65
N TYR A 96 21.20 2.56 -2.86
CA TYR A 96 19.77 2.70 -3.14
C TYR A 96 19.32 4.17 -3.10
N LYS A 97 19.80 4.94 -2.11
CA LYS A 97 19.50 6.39 -2.05
C LYS A 97 20.06 7.14 -3.26
N ALA A 98 21.30 6.82 -3.65
CA ALA A 98 21.91 7.40 -4.85
C ALA A 98 21.09 7.07 -6.09
N TYR A 99 20.69 5.82 -6.27
CA TYR A 99 19.83 5.39 -7.38
C TYR A 99 18.48 6.13 -7.41
N ARG A 100 17.81 6.28 -6.28
CA ARG A 100 16.53 7.01 -6.21
C ARG A 100 16.65 8.48 -6.58
N ASN A 101 17.81 9.09 -6.38
CA ASN A 101 18.09 10.48 -6.69
C ASN A 101 18.73 10.64 -8.08
N ASP A 102 18.96 9.53 -8.81
CA ASP A 102 19.56 9.55 -10.13
C ASP A 102 18.59 10.07 -11.18
N THR A 103 19.11 10.86 -12.11
CA THR A 103 18.36 11.39 -13.26
C THR A 103 17.87 10.26 -14.18
N ALA A 104 18.57 9.13 -14.23
CA ALA A 104 18.16 7.97 -15.02
C ALA A 104 16.86 7.36 -14.48
N TYR A 105 16.74 7.22 -13.15
CA TYR A 105 15.49 6.79 -12.51
C TYR A 105 14.34 7.75 -12.83
N ALA A 106 14.54 9.05 -12.54
CA ALA A 106 13.52 10.08 -12.79
C ALA A 106 13.13 10.15 -14.26
N GLY A 107 14.12 10.05 -15.18
CA GLY A 107 13.88 10.04 -16.60
C GLY A 107 13.13 8.80 -17.10
N ALA A 108 13.43 7.61 -16.56
CA ALA A 108 12.71 6.38 -16.91
C ALA A 108 11.24 6.46 -16.48
N TYR A 109 10.99 6.86 -15.24
CA TYR A 109 9.64 7.04 -14.73
C TYR A 109 8.87 8.12 -15.49
N GLY A 110 9.49 9.29 -15.73
CA GLY A 110 8.85 10.40 -16.45
C GLY A 110 8.46 10.03 -17.88
N ARG A 111 9.30 9.30 -18.62
CA ARG A 111 8.95 8.81 -19.97
C ARG A 111 7.79 7.83 -19.93
N TYR A 112 7.78 6.91 -18.98
CA TYR A 112 6.69 5.94 -18.84
C TYR A 112 5.38 6.62 -18.47
N LEU A 113 5.44 7.57 -17.53
CA LEU A 113 4.30 8.40 -17.14
C LEU A 113 3.71 9.13 -18.35
N ALA A 114 4.55 9.85 -19.13
CA ALA A 114 4.11 10.60 -20.31
C ALA A 114 3.45 9.71 -21.38
N GLN A 115 3.86 8.45 -21.51
CA GLN A 115 3.30 7.50 -22.47
C GLN A 115 1.99 6.85 -22.03
N ASN A 116 1.79 6.72 -20.72
CA ASN A 116 0.68 5.94 -20.16
C ASN A 116 -0.34 6.77 -19.39
N LEU A 117 -0.02 8.00 -19.00
CA LEU A 117 -0.98 8.87 -18.32
C LEU A 117 -2.20 9.10 -19.21
N THR A 118 -3.36 8.98 -18.61
CA THR A 118 -4.65 9.36 -19.18
C THR A 118 -5.38 10.26 -18.21
N VAL A 119 -5.86 11.38 -18.67
CA VAL A 119 -6.58 12.38 -17.87
C VAL A 119 -8.08 12.40 -18.18
N GLU A 120 -8.51 11.65 -19.17
CA GLU A 120 -9.91 11.58 -19.60
C GLU A 120 -10.90 11.19 -18.47
N PRO A 121 -10.57 10.26 -17.55
CA PRO A 121 -11.45 10.00 -16.40
C PRO A 121 -11.70 11.24 -15.56
N LEU A 122 -10.63 11.96 -15.20
CA LEU A 122 -10.73 13.20 -14.44
C LEU A 122 -11.56 14.27 -15.19
N LEU A 123 -11.32 14.43 -16.52
CA LEU A 123 -12.03 15.42 -17.33
C LEU A 123 -13.52 15.14 -17.37
N ARG A 124 -13.93 13.88 -17.39
CA ARG A 124 -15.35 13.51 -17.31
C ARG A 124 -15.98 13.92 -15.97
N LEU A 125 -15.21 14.01 -14.88
CA LEU A 125 -15.70 14.43 -13.57
C LEU A 125 -15.75 15.95 -13.41
N VAL A 126 -14.73 16.66 -13.85
CA VAL A 126 -14.58 18.11 -13.59
C VAL A 126 -15.13 18.97 -14.74
N GLY A 127 -15.36 18.39 -15.91
CA GLY A 127 -15.76 19.12 -17.12
C GLY A 127 -14.57 19.76 -17.85
N GLU A 128 -14.85 20.42 -18.99
CA GLU A 128 -13.83 20.96 -19.86
C GLU A 128 -13.40 22.40 -19.50
N ASN A 129 -14.08 23.06 -18.59
CA ASN A 129 -13.91 24.48 -18.24
C ASN A 129 -13.06 24.64 -16.95
N TYR A 130 -11.85 24.10 -16.94
CA TYR A 130 -10.93 24.32 -15.82
C TYR A 130 -9.61 24.94 -16.34
N GLU A 131 -9.09 25.89 -15.57
CA GLU A 131 -7.78 26.50 -15.80
C GLU A 131 -6.74 25.88 -14.86
N LEU A 132 -6.36 24.62 -15.11
CA LEU A 132 -5.32 23.92 -14.39
C LEU A 132 -4.14 23.67 -15.31
N ASP A 133 -2.93 23.79 -14.77
CA ASP A 133 -1.72 23.40 -15.50
C ASP A 133 -1.61 21.88 -15.63
N TYR A 134 -0.76 21.44 -16.56
CA TYR A 134 -0.60 20.01 -16.87
C TYR A 134 -0.11 19.18 -15.67
N GLU A 135 0.72 19.72 -14.81
CA GLU A 135 1.25 19.04 -13.62
C GLU A 135 0.11 18.76 -12.64
N THR A 136 -0.67 19.78 -12.32
CA THR A 136 -1.86 19.66 -11.44
C THR A 136 -2.87 18.66 -11.97
N ILE A 137 -3.18 18.69 -13.28
CA ILE A 137 -4.10 17.72 -13.88
C ILE A 137 -3.57 16.30 -13.79
N SER A 138 -2.27 16.11 -14.03
CA SER A 138 -1.61 14.81 -13.96
C SER A 138 -1.67 14.24 -12.55
N ASP A 139 -1.38 15.05 -11.55
CA ASP A 139 -1.44 14.66 -10.14
C ASP A 139 -2.86 14.31 -9.70
N LEU A 140 -3.85 15.07 -10.13
CA LEU A 140 -5.27 14.80 -9.84
C LEU A 140 -5.75 13.50 -10.52
N ALA A 141 -5.36 13.23 -11.75
CA ALA A 141 -5.71 11.99 -12.44
C ALA A 141 -5.10 10.75 -11.75
N LEU A 142 -3.86 10.86 -11.29
CA LEU A 142 -3.23 9.81 -10.48
C LEU A 142 -3.91 9.65 -9.11
N ALA A 143 -4.26 10.76 -8.47
CA ALA A 143 -4.98 10.75 -7.18
C ALA A 143 -6.38 10.12 -7.31
N GLU A 144 -7.11 10.42 -8.39
CA GLU A 144 -8.41 9.79 -8.69
C GLU A 144 -8.26 8.26 -8.77
N TYR A 145 -7.26 7.78 -9.51
CA TYR A 145 -6.96 6.35 -9.57
C TYR A 145 -6.63 5.76 -8.20
N TYR A 146 -5.83 6.44 -7.37
CA TYR A 146 -5.48 5.96 -6.02
C TYR A 146 -6.72 5.80 -5.14
N VAL A 147 -7.62 6.77 -5.17
CA VAL A 147 -8.89 6.70 -4.45
C VAL A 147 -9.70 5.50 -4.93
N ALA A 148 -9.88 5.37 -6.24
CA ALA A 148 -10.65 4.28 -6.84
C ALA A 148 -10.07 2.90 -6.51
N ALA A 149 -8.76 2.73 -6.62
CA ALA A 149 -8.07 1.47 -6.34
C ALA A 149 -8.12 1.07 -4.86
N GLY A 150 -8.17 2.04 -3.95
CA GLY A 150 -8.20 1.80 -2.50
C GLY A 150 -9.59 1.52 -1.93
N MET A 151 -10.68 1.97 -2.58
CA MET A 151 -12.01 1.97 -1.97
C MET A 151 -12.50 0.57 -1.57
N ASN A 152 -12.40 -0.41 -2.47
CA ASN A 152 -12.82 -1.78 -2.17
C ASN A 152 -11.97 -2.42 -1.07
N ALA A 153 -10.67 -2.12 -1.03
CA ALA A 153 -9.78 -2.60 0.03
C ALA A 153 -10.15 -2.03 1.41
N MET A 154 -10.73 -0.83 1.46
CA MET A 154 -11.28 -0.21 2.68
C MET A 154 -12.71 -0.66 3.01
N GLY A 155 -13.25 -1.66 2.30
CA GLY A 155 -14.63 -2.13 2.48
C GLY A 155 -15.70 -1.14 1.98
N LEU A 156 -15.31 -0.15 1.19
CA LEU A 156 -16.23 0.78 0.56
C LEU A 156 -16.65 0.18 -0.79
N GLU A 157 -17.93 -0.17 -0.91
CA GLU A 157 -18.45 -0.67 -2.18
C GLU A 157 -18.28 0.40 -3.27
N PHE A 158 -17.54 0.06 -4.32
CA PHE A 158 -17.18 0.97 -5.41
C PHE A 158 -17.12 0.23 -6.75
N ASP A 159 -17.77 0.77 -7.73
CA ASP A 159 -17.76 0.29 -9.10
C ASP A 159 -16.90 1.23 -9.98
N ALA A 160 -15.65 0.86 -10.18
CA ALA A 160 -14.70 1.64 -10.97
C ALA A 160 -15.14 1.81 -12.43
N SER A 161 -15.97 0.92 -12.98
CA SER A 161 -16.42 1.00 -14.37
C SER A 161 -17.30 2.22 -14.68
N LYS A 162 -17.83 2.87 -13.64
CA LYS A 162 -18.57 4.12 -13.77
C LYS A 162 -17.70 5.34 -14.05
N TYR A 163 -16.42 5.24 -13.74
CA TYR A 163 -15.46 6.35 -13.80
C TYR A 163 -14.37 6.12 -14.84
N PHE A 164 -13.98 4.86 -15.03
CA PHE A 164 -12.89 4.46 -15.92
C PHE A 164 -13.37 3.41 -16.91
N THR A 165 -12.90 3.50 -18.12
CA THR A 165 -12.84 2.33 -19.00
C THR A 165 -11.78 1.36 -18.48
N LEU A 166 -11.88 0.09 -18.88
CA LEU A 166 -10.87 -0.91 -18.50
C LEU A 166 -9.47 -0.53 -18.98
N GLU A 167 -9.36 0.08 -20.15
CA GLU A 167 -8.07 0.50 -20.73
C GLU A 167 -7.45 1.65 -19.92
N GLU A 168 -8.23 2.67 -19.58
CA GLU A 168 -7.78 3.78 -18.74
C GLU A 168 -7.31 3.29 -17.38
N TYR A 169 -8.08 2.41 -16.74
CA TYR A 169 -7.73 1.85 -15.45
C TYR A 169 -6.41 1.05 -15.51
N LYS A 170 -6.23 0.23 -16.54
CA LYS A 170 -4.98 -0.52 -16.77
C LYS A 170 -3.78 0.39 -17.02
N ARG A 171 -3.94 1.44 -17.79
CA ARG A 171 -2.87 2.42 -18.04
C ARG A 171 -2.43 3.09 -16.76
N LEU A 172 -3.36 3.60 -15.95
CA LEU A 172 -3.06 4.22 -14.66
C LEU A 172 -2.44 3.20 -13.69
N TRP A 173 -2.99 1.98 -13.61
CA TRP A 173 -2.40 0.89 -12.83
C TRP A 173 -0.95 0.60 -13.25
N SER A 174 -0.67 0.58 -14.54
CA SER A 174 0.66 0.29 -15.06
C SER A 174 1.71 1.31 -14.62
N ILE A 175 1.34 2.58 -14.48
CA ILE A 175 2.23 3.64 -13.98
C ILE A 175 2.68 3.33 -12.55
N PHE A 176 1.75 2.97 -11.68
CA PHE A 176 2.07 2.59 -10.30
C PHE A 176 2.90 1.32 -10.22
N ASN A 177 2.54 0.31 -11.02
CA ASN A 177 3.28 -0.93 -11.10
C ASN A 177 4.72 -0.72 -11.58
N PHE A 178 4.90 0.09 -12.63
CA PHE A 178 6.23 0.43 -13.12
C PHE A 178 7.06 1.21 -12.09
N ARG A 179 6.45 2.15 -11.36
CA ARG A 179 7.12 2.84 -10.26
C ARG A 179 7.60 1.88 -9.18
N GLN A 180 6.78 0.90 -8.79
CA GLN A 180 7.18 -0.12 -7.82
C GLN A 180 8.32 -0.99 -8.36
N TYR A 181 8.26 -1.40 -9.62
CA TYR A 181 9.32 -2.15 -10.29
C TYR A 181 10.67 -1.40 -10.32
N LEU A 182 10.64 -0.08 -10.50
CA LEU A 182 11.86 0.74 -10.46
C LEU A 182 12.41 0.92 -9.03
N LEU A 183 11.58 0.81 -8.01
CA LEU A 183 11.96 1.09 -6.62
C LEU A 183 12.35 -0.17 -5.83
N TYR A 184 11.88 -1.34 -6.25
CA TYR A 184 12.03 -2.62 -5.54
C TYR A 184 12.38 -3.78 -6.50
#